data_f068635e02e9cfff48776fb1743b299a
#
_entry.id   f068635e02e9cfff48776fb1743b299a
#
_cell.length_a   1.000
_cell.length_b   1.000
_cell.length_c   1.000
_cell.angle_alpha   90.00
_cell.angle_beta   90.00
_cell.angle_gamma   90.00
#
_symmetry.space_group_name_H-M   'P 1'
#
loop_
_entity.id
_entity.type
_entity.pdbx_description
1 polymer ?
#
loop_
_entity_poly.entity_id
_entity_poly.type
_entity_poly.pdbx_seq_one_letter_code
_entity_poly.pdbx_strand_id
1 'polypeptide(L)'
;MFKQHFGLKFNPFNKEIPVDKLFSSNDSKELDSRLKYMLDNRGICLIVGEPGSGKSTSLRKLTDNLNNSLYKPCYLALTTLTVKEFYQAMASMLGETPSHKKFLLFQQIQNAIQNMYYEQRITPVIIVDEIHMAPITVLDDLRLLFNFKIDSANPFVLILSGQPQIRNKLALNTCYPLRQRISMRYSMQGLSIEETADYCISRIKVAGGVNEIFTPAALAAIHTISGGFLRTINNIALASLMYATARKTANVDEE
;
A
#
# COMPACT_ATOMS: atom_id res chain seq x y z
N MET A 1 -31.12 2.60 -3.90
CA MET A 1 -31.98 2.62 -2.69
C MET A 1 -31.37 3.47 -1.56
N PHE A 2 -30.30 3.04 -0.88
CA PHE A 2 -29.71 3.80 0.24
C PHE A 2 -29.20 5.21 -0.15
N LYS A 3 -28.67 5.39 -1.36
CA LYS A 3 -28.20 6.71 -1.84
C LYS A 3 -29.32 7.75 -1.84
N GLN A 4 -30.50 7.40 -2.35
CA GLN A 4 -31.66 8.29 -2.37
C GLN A 4 -32.19 8.56 -0.96
N HIS A 5 -32.19 7.54 -0.10
CA HIS A 5 -32.65 7.66 1.28
C HIS A 5 -31.83 8.66 2.10
N PHE A 6 -30.50 8.64 1.94
CA PHE A 6 -29.57 9.52 2.67
C PHE A 6 -29.06 10.71 1.85
N GLY A 7 -29.62 10.98 0.68
CA GLY A 7 -29.23 12.12 -0.17
C GLY A 7 -27.82 12.02 -0.73
N LEU A 8 -27.28 10.79 -0.90
CA LEU A 8 -25.90 10.56 -1.34
C LEU A 8 -25.80 10.53 -2.86
N LYS A 9 -24.80 11.21 -3.42
CA LYS A 9 -24.50 11.23 -4.86
C LYS A 9 -23.93 9.92 -5.37
N PHE A 10 -23.10 9.24 -4.55
CA PHE A 10 -22.49 7.96 -4.85
C PHE A 10 -22.31 7.13 -3.56
N ASN A 11 -21.79 5.89 -3.69
CA ASN A 11 -21.50 5.06 -2.53
C ASN A 11 -20.28 5.63 -1.76
N PRO A 12 -20.45 6.15 -0.52
CA PRO A 12 -19.38 6.79 0.23
C PRO A 12 -18.25 5.82 0.58
N PHE A 13 -18.53 4.52 0.68
CA PHE A 13 -17.58 3.49 1.09
C PHE A 13 -16.98 2.69 -0.07
N ASN A 14 -17.11 3.20 -1.31
CA ASN A 14 -16.45 2.62 -2.48
C ASN A 14 -14.92 2.81 -2.42
N LYS A 15 -14.17 1.94 -3.11
CA LYS A 15 -12.71 2.02 -3.25
C LYS A 15 -12.26 3.11 -4.22
N GLU A 16 -13.10 3.48 -5.17
CA GLU A 16 -12.81 4.41 -6.26
C GLU A 16 -12.96 5.87 -5.82
N ILE A 17 -12.21 6.28 -4.81
CA ILE A 17 -12.15 7.68 -4.40
C ILE A 17 -10.88 8.32 -4.95
N PRO A 18 -10.99 9.53 -5.54
CA PRO A 18 -9.84 10.31 -5.98
C PRO A 18 -8.85 10.55 -4.84
N VAL A 19 -7.55 10.59 -5.18
CA VAL A 19 -6.47 10.69 -4.18
C VAL A 19 -6.56 11.98 -3.36
N ASP A 20 -7.00 13.08 -3.96
CA ASP A 20 -7.22 14.38 -3.31
C ASP A 20 -8.34 14.37 -2.25
N LYS A 21 -9.24 13.36 -2.29
CA LYS A 21 -10.36 13.18 -1.35
C LYS A 21 -10.15 12.03 -0.36
N LEU A 22 -8.95 11.46 -0.34
CA LEU A 22 -8.63 10.42 0.64
C LEU A 22 -8.53 10.99 2.05
N PHE A 23 -9.09 10.27 3.01
CA PHE A 23 -8.91 10.58 4.42
C PHE A 23 -7.44 10.41 4.82
N SER A 24 -6.91 11.37 5.56
CA SER A 24 -5.53 11.39 5.99
C SER A 24 -5.43 11.17 7.50
N SER A 25 -5.29 9.91 7.93
CA SER A 25 -5.03 9.54 9.33
C SER A 25 -3.61 9.94 9.76
N ASN A 26 -3.35 9.96 11.06
CA ASN A 26 -2.01 10.22 11.60
C ASN A 26 -1.01 9.17 11.10
N ASP A 27 -1.42 7.91 11.09
CA ASP A 27 -0.61 6.79 10.59
C ASP A 27 -0.25 6.97 9.11
N SER A 28 -1.22 7.40 8.27
CA SER A 28 -0.95 7.67 6.85
C SER A 28 -0.03 8.88 6.64
N LYS A 29 -0.15 9.93 7.45
CA LYS A 29 0.74 11.11 7.39
C LYS A 29 2.17 10.75 7.77
N GLU A 30 2.33 9.93 8.81
CA GLU A 30 3.66 9.46 9.21
C GLU A 30 4.28 8.58 8.12
N LEU A 31 3.52 7.64 7.54
CA LEU A 31 4.02 6.83 6.43
C LEU A 31 4.41 7.69 5.22
N ASP A 32 3.59 8.69 4.86
CA ASP A 32 3.90 9.63 3.78
C ASP A 32 5.24 10.35 4.01
N SER A 33 5.49 10.80 5.24
CA SER A 33 6.75 11.46 5.62
C SER A 33 7.94 10.52 5.51
N ARG A 34 7.78 9.27 5.95
CA ARG A 34 8.83 8.23 5.84
C ARG A 34 9.09 7.83 4.39
N LEU A 35 8.05 7.75 3.57
CA LEU A 35 8.21 7.47 2.13
C LEU A 35 8.91 8.61 1.40
N LYS A 36 8.63 9.87 1.73
CA LYS A 36 9.39 11.02 1.22
C LYS A 36 10.87 10.92 1.59
N TYR A 37 11.17 10.62 2.85
CA TYR A 37 12.55 10.39 3.30
C TYR A 37 13.22 9.28 2.48
N MET A 38 12.51 8.19 2.16
CA MET A 38 13.04 7.11 1.32
C MET A 38 13.28 7.52 -0.13
N LEU A 39 12.49 8.42 -0.69
CA LEU A 39 12.74 8.96 -2.03
C LEU A 39 14.08 9.72 -2.07
N ASP A 40 14.37 10.51 -1.05
CA ASP A 40 15.61 11.31 -0.97
C ASP A 40 16.84 10.44 -0.68
N ASN A 41 16.72 9.49 0.24
CA ASN A 41 17.87 8.69 0.73
C ASN A 41 18.04 7.36 -0.01
N ARG A 42 16.99 6.90 -0.71
CA ARG A 42 16.97 5.63 -1.47
C ARG A 42 17.24 4.39 -0.60
N GLY A 43 17.23 3.22 -1.24
CA GLY A 43 17.43 1.94 -0.53
C GLY A 43 16.15 1.13 -0.40
N ILE A 44 16.08 0.28 0.62
CA ILE A 44 15.00 -0.69 0.81
C ILE A 44 14.16 -0.31 2.02
N CYS A 45 12.84 -0.22 1.84
CA CYS A 45 11.89 -0.09 2.95
C CYS A 45 10.88 -1.23 2.99
N LEU A 46 10.35 -1.49 4.18
CA LEU A 46 9.33 -2.51 4.44
C LEU A 46 8.12 -1.88 5.14
N ILE A 47 6.97 -1.99 4.49
CA ILE A 47 5.67 -1.58 5.04
C ILE A 47 4.88 -2.83 5.39
N VAL A 48 4.49 -2.95 6.65
CA VAL A 48 3.72 -4.09 7.16
C VAL A 48 2.41 -3.60 7.73
N GLY A 49 1.33 -4.33 7.51
CA GLY A 49 0.04 -4.03 8.11
C GLY A 49 -1.00 -5.07 7.74
N GLU A 50 -2.05 -5.16 8.53
CA GLU A 50 -3.17 -6.09 8.31
C GLU A 50 -3.91 -5.79 6.99
N PRO A 51 -4.66 -6.75 6.43
CA PRO A 51 -5.52 -6.50 5.29
C PRO A 51 -6.50 -5.35 5.59
N GLY A 52 -6.52 -4.33 4.73
CA GLY A 52 -7.39 -3.18 4.94
C GLY A 52 -6.82 -2.06 5.82
N SER A 53 -5.54 -2.15 6.27
CA SER A 53 -4.87 -1.06 7.01
C SER A 53 -4.56 0.19 6.18
N GLY A 54 -4.71 0.14 4.84
CA GLY A 54 -4.46 1.30 3.97
C GLY A 54 -3.15 1.27 3.19
N LYS A 55 -2.33 0.19 3.28
CA LYS A 55 -1.04 0.06 2.56
C LYS A 55 -1.14 0.43 1.08
N SER A 56 -2.00 -0.27 0.34
CA SER A 56 -2.15 -0.05 -1.11
C SER A 56 -2.73 1.35 -1.42
N THR A 57 -3.50 1.95 -0.51
CA THR A 57 -3.98 3.33 -0.64
C THR A 57 -2.83 4.33 -0.52
N SER A 58 -1.94 4.15 0.47
CA SER A 58 -0.76 4.99 0.65
C SER A 58 0.24 4.82 -0.51
N LEU A 59 0.42 3.58 -1.01
CA LEU A 59 1.26 3.34 -2.19
C LEU A 59 0.70 4.00 -3.46
N ARG A 60 -0.62 3.93 -3.68
CA ARG A 60 -1.27 4.65 -4.78
C ARG A 60 -1.09 6.15 -4.64
N LYS A 61 -1.30 6.71 -3.44
CA LYS A 61 -1.07 8.13 -3.17
C LYS A 61 0.38 8.53 -3.46
N LEU A 62 1.35 7.69 -3.08
CA LEU A 62 2.75 7.92 -3.41
C LEU A 62 2.94 7.98 -4.93
N THR A 63 2.51 6.93 -5.66
CA THR A 63 2.73 6.83 -7.11
C THR A 63 2.08 7.96 -7.90
N ASP A 64 0.86 8.37 -7.53
CA ASP A 64 0.12 9.45 -8.19
C ASP A 64 0.77 10.83 -7.95
N ASN A 65 1.50 10.99 -6.84
CA ASN A 65 2.17 12.26 -6.49
C ASN A 65 3.66 12.29 -6.85
N LEU A 66 4.23 11.23 -7.45
CA LEU A 66 5.62 11.24 -7.88
C LEU A 66 5.83 12.21 -9.05
N ASN A 67 6.93 12.95 -8.99
CA ASN A 67 7.40 13.71 -10.14
C ASN A 67 8.02 12.75 -11.19
N ASN A 68 7.29 12.50 -12.28
CA ASN A 68 7.69 11.58 -13.34
C ASN A 68 8.99 11.99 -14.07
N SER A 69 9.44 13.24 -13.92
CA SER A 69 10.74 13.68 -14.45
C SER A 69 11.92 13.22 -13.60
N LEU A 70 11.69 12.84 -12.34
CA LEU A 70 12.73 12.42 -11.38
C LEU A 70 12.59 10.96 -10.97
N TYR A 71 11.38 10.42 -11.02
CA TYR A 71 11.07 9.08 -10.51
C TYR A 71 10.24 8.29 -11.51
N LYS A 72 10.53 7.01 -11.65
CA LYS A 72 9.71 6.07 -12.43
C LYS A 72 9.07 5.07 -11.47
N PRO A 73 7.76 5.15 -11.21
CA PRO A 73 7.06 4.14 -10.41
C PRO A 73 6.97 2.82 -11.18
N CYS A 74 7.32 1.74 -10.51
CA CYS A 74 7.33 0.37 -11.01
C CYS A 74 6.60 -0.51 -10.00
N TYR A 75 5.33 -0.89 -10.27
CA TYR A 75 4.49 -1.64 -9.34
C TYR A 75 4.36 -3.10 -9.73
N LEU A 76 4.64 -3.99 -8.79
CA LEU A 76 4.50 -5.43 -8.92
C LEU A 76 3.66 -5.98 -7.75
N ALA A 77 2.45 -6.45 -8.04
CA ALA A 77 1.69 -7.26 -7.10
C ALA A 77 2.20 -8.71 -7.16
N LEU A 78 2.76 -9.21 -6.05
CA LEU A 78 3.19 -10.59 -6.00
C LEU A 78 1.99 -11.54 -5.91
N THR A 79 2.08 -12.58 -6.73
CA THR A 79 1.28 -13.79 -6.64
C THR A 79 2.21 -14.98 -6.37
N THR A 80 1.75 -16.19 -6.56
CA THR A 80 2.59 -17.40 -6.46
C THR A 80 3.54 -17.54 -7.65
N LEU A 81 4.56 -16.65 -7.71
CA LEU A 81 5.56 -16.64 -8.78
C LEU A 81 6.77 -17.50 -8.42
N THR A 82 7.31 -18.21 -9.39
CA THR A 82 8.64 -18.77 -9.31
C THR A 82 9.69 -17.65 -9.35
N VAL A 83 10.92 -17.94 -8.92
CA VAL A 83 12.02 -16.96 -9.01
C VAL A 83 12.21 -16.43 -10.42
N LYS A 84 12.11 -17.29 -11.45
CA LYS A 84 12.28 -16.89 -12.84
C LYS A 84 11.17 -15.93 -13.29
N GLU A 85 9.92 -16.26 -12.98
CA GLU A 85 8.77 -15.40 -13.30
C GLU A 85 8.85 -14.05 -12.59
N PHE A 86 9.32 -14.05 -11.34
CA PHE A 86 9.60 -12.80 -10.61
C PHE A 86 10.61 -11.91 -11.35
N TYR A 87 11.73 -12.49 -11.82
CA TYR A 87 12.72 -11.74 -12.60
C TYR A 87 12.15 -11.26 -13.95
N GLN A 88 11.36 -12.07 -14.63
CA GLN A 88 10.70 -11.68 -15.89
C GLN A 88 9.74 -10.51 -15.68
N ALA A 89 8.92 -10.57 -14.62
CA ALA A 89 8.02 -9.49 -14.26
C ALA A 89 8.78 -8.19 -13.92
N MET A 90 9.88 -8.30 -13.17
CA MET A 90 10.76 -7.16 -12.86
C MET A 90 11.38 -6.54 -14.11
N ALA A 91 11.92 -7.35 -15.02
CA ALA A 91 12.48 -6.86 -16.28
C ALA A 91 11.42 -6.14 -17.13
N SER A 92 10.24 -6.74 -17.31
CA SER A 92 9.12 -6.13 -18.04
C SER A 92 8.70 -4.79 -17.45
N MET A 93 8.59 -4.72 -16.11
CA MET A 93 8.20 -3.51 -15.39
C MET A 93 9.19 -2.37 -15.57
N LEU A 94 10.48 -2.69 -15.70
CA LEU A 94 11.54 -1.72 -16.00
C LEU A 94 11.58 -1.31 -17.49
N GLY A 95 10.76 -1.96 -18.34
CA GLY A 95 10.66 -1.66 -19.76
C GLY A 95 11.55 -2.52 -20.66
N GLU A 96 12.13 -3.58 -20.09
CA GLU A 96 12.96 -4.53 -20.83
C GLU A 96 12.12 -5.66 -21.44
N THR A 97 12.57 -6.22 -22.56
CA THR A 97 12.04 -7.49 -23.08
C THR A 97 12.69 -8.65 -22.33
N PRO A 98 11.93 -9.42 -21.52
CA PRO A 98 12.53 -10.40 -20.61
C PRO A 98 13.26 -11.52 -21.34
N SER A 99 14.47 -11.81 -20.93
CA SER A 99 15.23 -12.98 -21.38
C SER A 99 14.68 -14.30 -20.83
N HIS A 100 15.07 -15.40 -21.42
CA HIS A 100 14.70 -16.74 -20.96
C HIS A 100 15.62 -17.31 -19.87
N LYS A 101 16.82 -16.78 -19.69
CA LYS A 101 17.82 -17.27 -18.73
C LYS A 101 17.88 -16.36 -17.50
N LYS A 102 17.81 -16.93 -16.29
CA LYS A 102 17.85 -16.18 -15.01
C LYS A 102 19.06 -15.23 -14.93
N PHE A 103 20.23 -15.69 -15.34
CA PHE A 103 21.45 -14.87 -15.34
C PHE A 103 21.34 -13.62 -16.23
N LEU A 104 20.78 -13.77 -17.43
CA LEU A 104 20.55 -12.62 -18.33
C LEU A 104 19.48 -11.67 -17.78
N LEU A 105 18.42 -12.19 -17.18
CA LEU A 105 17.40 -11.39 -16.48
C LEU A 105 18.03 -10.57 -15.35
N PHE A 106 18.88 -11.19 -14.54
CA PHE A 106 19.61 -10.48 -13.49
C PHE A 106 20.39 -9.29 -14.06
N GLN A 107 21.18 -9.53 -15.11
CA GLN A 107 21.96 -8.46 -15.78
C GLN A 107 21.04 -7.39 -16.40
N GLN A 108 19.96 -7.78 -17.08
CA GLN A 108 18.99 -6.84 -17.65
C GLN A 108 18.42 -5.90 -16.60
N ILE A 109 17.96 -6.43 -15.47
CA ILE A 109 17.38 -5.64 -14.39
C ILE A 109 18.43 -4.68 -13.81
N GLN A 110 19.64 -5.17 -13.52
CA GLN A 110 20.69 -4.31 -12.98
C GLN A 110 21.09 -3.20 -13.97
N ASN A 111 21.26 -3.53 -15.25
CA ASN A 111 21.59 -2.55 -16.29
C ASN A 111 20.47 -1.53 -16.49
N ALA A 112 19.19 -1.97 -16.49
CA ALA A 112 18.04 -1.07 -16.61
C ALA A 112 18.00 -0.06 -15.45
N ILE A 113 18.18 -0.51 -14.21
CA ILE A 113 18.23 0.36 -13.03
C ILE A 113 19.40 1.34 -13.12
N GLN A 114 20.60 0.86 -13.50
CA GLN A 114 21.78 1.73 -13.64
C GLN A 114 21.59 2.76 -14.75
N ASN A 115 21.09 2.36 -15.91
CA ASN A 115 20.82 3.25 -17.04
C ASN A 115 19.81 4.34 -16.64
N MET A 116 18.69 3.97 -16.02
CA MET A 116 17.72 4.95 -15.54
C MET A 116 18.36 5.97 -14.60
N TYR A 117 19.11 5.48 -13.61
CA TYR A 117 19.65 6.34 -12.57
C TYR A 117 20.83 7.20 -13.04
N TYR A 118 21.83 6.60 -13.70
CA TYR A 118 23.07 7.32 -14.07
C TYR A 118 22.96 8.09 -15.38
N GLU A 119 22.30 7.52 -16.40
CA GLU A 119 22.20 8.13 -17.72
C GLU A 119 20.96 9.01 -17.85
N GLN A 120 19.79 8.49 -17.48
CA GLN A 120 18.53 9.23 -17.63
C GLN A 120 18.23 10.18 -16.47
N ARG A 121 18.96 10.07 -15.35
CA ARG A 121 18.72 10.83 -14.12
C ARG A 121 17.34 10.60 -13.50
N ILE A 122 16.76 9.43 -13.74
CA ILE A 122 15.47 8.99 -13.22
C ILE A 122 15.68 7.89 -12.19
N THR A 123 15.18 8.07 -10.97
CA THR A 123 15.26 7.06 -9.91
C THR A 123 14.08 6.08 -10.05
N PRO A 124 14.29 4.78 -10.30
CA PRO A 124 13.22 3.81 -10.28
C PRO A 124 12.72 3.60 -8.84
N VAL A 125 11.40 3.72 -8.66
CA VAL A 125 10.69 3.46 -7.41
C VAL A 125 9.94 2.13 -7.57
N ILE A 126 10.57 1.06 -7.13
CA ILE A 126 10.11 -0.30 -7.30
C ILE A 126 9.24 -0.67 -6.09
N ILE A 127 7.99 -0.97 -6.33
CA ILE A 127 7.02 -1.36 -5.30
C ILE A 127 6.67 -2.83 -5.51
N VAL A 128 6.99 -3.65 -4.53
CA VAL A 128 6.61 -5.07 -4.51
C VAL A 128 5.55 -5.25 -3.42
N ASP A 129 4.29 -5.32 -3.84
CA ASP A 129 3.16 -5.52 -2.93
C ASP A 129 2.90 -7.02 -2.69
N GLU A 130 2.24 -7.33 -1.57
CA GLU A 130 1.97 -8.69 -1.08
C GLU A 130 3.25 -9.54 -0.90
N ILE A 131 4.37 -8.91 -0.49
CA ILE A 131 5.68 -9.57 -0.33
C ILE A 131 5.65 -10.78 0.62
N HIS A 132 4.65 -10.87 1.50
CA HIS A 132 4.45 -12.03 2.37
C HIS A 132 4.13 -13.31 1.59
N MET A 133 3.63 -13.19 0.33
CA MET A 133 3.40 -14.34 -0.56
C MET A 133 4.70 -14.87 -1.18
N ALA A 134 5.77 -14.06 -1.21
CA ALA A 134 7.05 -14.45 -1.81
C ALA A 134 7.62 -15.72 -1.17
N PRO A 135 8.08 -16.70 -1.97
CA PRO A 135 8.89 -17.78 -1.44
C PRO A 135 10.23 -17.25 -0.92
N ILE A 136 10.85 -17.96 0.02
CA ILE A 136 12.13 -17.56 0.64
C ILE A 136 13.22 -17.35 -0.41
N THR A 137 13.21 -18.15 -1.47
CA THR A 137 14.15 -18.03 -2.59
C THR A 137 14.06 -16.70 -3.32
N VAL A 138 12.86 -16.10 -3.45
CA VAL A 138 12.69 -14.76 -4.02
C VAL A 138 13.21 -13.69 -3.06
N LEU A 139 13.00 -13.86 -1.74
CA LEU A 139 13.52 -12.92 -0.74
C LEU A 139 15.07 -12.92 -0.71
N ASP A 140 15.70 -14.08 -0.85
CA ASP A 140 17.16 -14.16 -0.95
C ASP A 140 17.67 -13.56 -2.27
N ASP A 141 16.99 -13.81 -3.38
CA ASP A 141 17.33 -13.22 -4.68
C ASP A 141 17.20 -11.69 -4.70
N LEU A 142 16.22 -11.12 -3.98
CA LEU A 142 16.11 -9.65 -3.83
C LEU A 142 17.39 -9.04 -3.27
N ARG A 143 18.02 -9.69 -2.31
CA ARG A 143 19.30 -9.26 -1.75
C ARG A 143 20.39 -9.18 -2.81
N LEU A 144 20.48 -10.18 -3.69
CA LEU A 144 21.48 -10.23 -4.76
C LEU A 144 21.18 -9.20 -5.85
N LEU A 145 19.92 -9.11 -6.26
CA LEU A 145 19.46 -8.25 -7.34
C LEU A 145 19.72 -6.77 -7.05
N PHE A 146 19.56 -6.34 -5.81
CA PHE A 146 19.73 -4.96 -5.37
C PHE A 146 21.10 -4.68 -4.73
N ASN A 147 22.12 -5.47 -5.10
CA ASN A 147 23.51 -5.21 -4.72
C ASN A 147 24.24 -4.47 -5.85
N PHE A 148 24.40 -3.15 -5.71
CA PHE A 148 25.06 -2.30 -6.69
C PHE A 148 26.43 -1.80 -6.18
N LYS A 149 27.43 -1.73 -7.07
CA LYS A 149 28.78 -1.23 -6.76
C LYS A 149 29.37 -1.83 -5.47
N ILE A 150 29.30 -3.15 -5.31
CA ILE A 150 29.80 -3.83 -4.10
C ILE A 150 29.14 -3.23 -2.83
N ASP A 151 27.82 -3.06 -2.87
CA ASP A 151 26.98 -2.54 -1.76
C ASP A 151 27.27 -1.07 -1.36
N SER A 152 27.88 -0.28 -2.25
CA SER A 152 28.20 1.12 -1.97
C SER A 152 27.25 2.14 -2.64
N ALA A 153 26.24 1.68 -3.38
CA ALA A 153 25.29 2.54 -4.08
C ALA A 153 23.85 1.99 -4.06
N ASN A 154 22.90 2.88 -3.91
CA ASN A 154 21.47 2.59 -4.02
C ASN A 154 20.86 3.42 -5.16
N PRO A 155 20.97 2.98 -6.45
CA PRO A 155 20.40 3.69 -7.58
C PRO A 155 18.88 3.47 -7.74
N PHE A 156 18.16 3.19 -6.66
CA PHE A 156 16.75 2.81 -6.63
C PHE A 156 16.11 3.11 -5.28
N VAL A 157 14.79 3.12 -5.27
CA VAL A 157 13.96 2.94 -4.05
C VAL A 157 13.21 1.62 -4.20
N LEU A 158 13.35 0.71 -3.24
CA LEU A 158 12.60 -0.55 -3.18
C LEU A 158 11.64 -0.51 -2.00
N ILE A 159 10.35 -0.57 -2.28
CA ILE A 159 9.28 -0.61 -1.29
C ILE A 159 8.70 -2.02 -1.26
N LEU A 160 8.90 -2.73 -0.16
CA LEU A 160 8.30 -4.02 0.12
C LEU A 160 7.05 -3.80 0.97
N SER A 161 5.88 -4.21 0.49
CA SER A 161 4.61 -4.07 1.19
C SER A 161 3.98 -5.43 1.42
N GLY A 162 3.50 -5.72 2.64
CA GLY A 162 2.89 -7.02 2.92
C GLY A 162 2.18 -7.10 4.26
N GLN A 163 1.66 -8.28 4.55
CA GLN A 163 1.01 -8.61 5.82
C GLN A 163 2.04 -8.99 6.90
N PRO A 164 1.66 -9.01 8.19
CA PRO A 164 2.58 -9.29 9.30
C PRO A 164 3.37 -10.59 9.19
N GLN A 165 2.85 -11.60 8.46
CA GLN A 165 3.55 -12.87 8.25
C GLN A 165 4.93 -12.73 7.60
N ILE A 166 5.18 -11.63 6.87
CA ILE A 166 6.52 -11.37 6.30
C ILE A 166 7.61 -11.26 7.38
N ARG A 167 7.25 -10.80 8.58
CA ARG A 167 8.19 -10.70 9.70
C ARG A 167 8.78 -12.07 10.08
N ASN A 168 7.94 -13.11 10.07
CA ASN A 168 8.38 -14.49 10.38
C ASN A 168 9.36 -14.99 9.31
N LYS A 169 9.09 -14.71 8.02
CA LYS A 169 10.02 -15.06 6.94
C LYS A 169 11.35 -14.32 7.06
N LEU A 170 11.31 -13.02 7.33
CA LEU A 170 12.50 -12.20 7.50
C LEU A 170 13.28 -12.51 8.79
N ALA A 171 12.67 -13.18 9.77
CA ALA A 171 13.35 -13.65 10.98
C ALA A 171 14.27 -14.86 10.73
N LEU A 172 14.04 -15.60 9.64
CA LEU A 172 14.88 -16.74 9.27
C LEU A 172 16.32 -16.31 8.98
N ASN A 173 17.30 -17.16 9.33
CA ASN A 173 18.71 -16.89 9.12
C ASN A 173 19.06 -16.67 7.64
N THR A 174 18.41 -17.36 6.73
CA THR A 174 18.58 -17.19 5.28
C THR A 174 18.21 -15.79 4.80
N CYS A 175 17.24 -15.15 5.45
CA CYS A 175 16.79 -13.78 5.12
C CYS A 175 17.54 -12.69 5.91
N TYR A 176 18.46 -13.07 6.82
CA TYR A 176 19.20 -12.11 7.64
C TYR A 176 19.92 -11.02 6.81
N PRO A 177 20.62 -11.33 5.70
CA PRO A 177 21.27 -10.31 4.89
C PRO A 177 20.29 -9.32 4.23
N LEU A 178 19.12 -9.77 3.76
CA LEU A 178 18.09 -8.87 3.27
C LEU A 178 17.54 -7.99 4.40
N ARG A 179 17.29 -8.59 5.57
CA ARG A 179 16.79 -7.89 6.75
C ARG A 179 17.72 -6.75 7.19
N GLN A 180 19.04 -6.92 7.07
CA GLN A 180 20.02 -5.88 7.40
C GLN A 180 20.02 -4.71 6.39
N ARG A 181 19.64 -4.95 5.15
CA ARG A 181 19.55 -3.92 4.11
C ARG A 181 18.26 -3.10 4.15
N ILE A 182 17.25 -3.55 4.88
CA ILE A 182 16.01 -2.79 5.06
C ILE A 182 16.31 -1.61 5.99
N SER A 183 16.50 -0.44 5.42
CA SER A 183 16.85 0.81 6.12
C SER A 183 15.66 1.44 6.86
N MET A 184 14.43 1.23 6.35
CA MET A 184 13.22 1.73 6.97
C MET A 184 12.18 0.62 7.13
N ARG A 185 11.57 0.55 8.31
CA ARG A 185 10.45 -0.37 8.60
C ARG A 185 9.30 0.42 9.17
N TYR A 186 8.12 0.18 8.63
CA TYR A 186 6.91 0.80 9.12
C TYR A 186 5.81 -0.24 9.32
N SER A 187 5.08 -0.11 10.42
CA SER A 187 3.96 -0.98 10.74
C SER A 187 2.69 -0.15 10.80
N MET A 188 1.85 -0.28 9.78
CA MET A 188 0.55 0.38 9.76
C MET A 188 -0.38 -0.21 10.78
N GLN A 189 -1.04 0.67 11.52
CA GLN A 189 -2.05 0.34 12.52
C GLN A 189 -3.46 0.55 11.94
N GLY A 190 -4.48 0.13 12.67
CA GLY A 190 -5.85 0.54 12.42
C GLY A 190 -6.07 2.00 12.87
N LEU A 191 -7.13 2.61 12.38
CA LEU A 191 -7.56 3.94 12.84
C LEU A 191 -7.93 3.90 14.34
N SER A 192 -7.69 5.01 15.06
CA SER A 192 -8.24 5.17 16.41
C SER A 192 -9.77 5.28 16.37
N ILE A 193 -10.41 5.29 17.54
CA ILE A 193 -11.87 5.44 17.63
C ILE A 193 -12.30 6.81 17.05
N GLU A 194 -11.56 7.87 17.37
CA GLU A 194 -11.80 9.23 16.87
C GLU A 194 -11.57 9.30 15.36
N GLU A 195 -10.45 8.73 14.87
CA GLU A 195 -10.16 8.69 13.44
C GLU A 195 -11.16 7.83 12.65
N THR A 196 -11.72 6.78 13.26
CA THR A 196 -12.78 5.97 12.64
C THR A 196 -14.05 6.78 12.46
N ALA A 197 -14.43 7.58 13.47
CA ALA A 197 -15.57 8.48 13.38
C ALA A 197 -15.34 9.56 12.30
N ASP A 198 -14.20 10.24 12.34
CA ASP A 198 -13.82 11.26 11.38
C ASP A 198 -13.77 10.70 9.95
N TYR A 199 -13.26 9.48 9.79
CA TYR A 199 -13.24 8.76 8.52
C TYR A 199 -14.66 8.57 7.97
N CYS A 200 -15.57 8.00 8.75
CA CYS A 200 -16.94 7.75 8.32
C CYS A 200 -17.66 9.05 7.95
N ILE A 201 -17.54 10.08 8.78
CA ILE A 201 -18.12 11.41 8.54
C ILE A 201 -17.54 12.04 7.26
N SER A 202 -16.22 11.99 7.10
CA SER A 202 -15.54 12.49 5.89
C SER A 202 -16.05 11.80 4.62
N ARG A 203 -16.23 10.47 4.66
CA ARG A 203 -16.71 9.68 3.53
C ARG A 203 -18.15 10.05 3.15
N ILE A 204 -19.02 10.22 4.14
CA ILE A 204 -20.40 10.69 3.95
C ILE A 204 -20.41 12.10 3.33
N LYS A 205 -19.61 13.01 3.87
CA LYS A 205 -19.52 14.40 3.38
C LYS A 205 -19.03 14.46 1.92
N VAL A 206 -18.01 13.68 1.57
CA VAL A 206 -17.50 13.60 0.18
C VAL A 206 -18.59 13.08 -0.77
N ALA A 207 -19.47 12.20 -0.31
CA ALA A 207 -20.61 11.71 -1.09
C ALA A 207 -21.80 12.69 -1.13
N GLY A 208 -21.72 13.84 -0.45
CA GLY A 208 -22.76 14.88 -0.41
C GLY A 208 -23.84 14.67 0.66
N GLY A 209 -23.63 13.74 1.59
CA GLY A 209 -24.54 13.50 2.71
C GLY A 209 -24.31 14.47 3.89
N VAL A 210 -25.22 14.42 4.86
CA VAL A 210 -25.12 15.18 6.12
C VAL A 210 -24.30 14.40 7.16
N ASN A 211 -23.68 15.09 8.11
CA ASN A 211 -22.79 14.48 9.10
C ASN A 211 -23.50 13.55 10.10
N GLU A 212 -24.79 13.70 10.29
CA GLU A 212 -25.59 13.04 11.33
C GLU A 212 -26.18 11.69 10.91
N ILE A 213 -25.74 11.13 9.78
CA ILE A 213 -26.25 9.82 9.33
C ILE A 213 -25.89 8.70 10.30
N PHE A 214 -24.69 8.72 10.88
CA PHE A 214 -24.25 7.78 11.91
C PHE A 214 -24.31 8.42 13.28
N THR A 215 -24.96 7.75 14.25
CA THR A 215 -24.90 8.20 15.64
C THR A 215 -23.49 7.97 16.23
N PRO A 216 -23.11 8.70 17.30
CA PRO A 216 -21.84 8.45 17.99
C PRO A 216 -21.68 7.00 18.49
N ALA A 217 -22.79 6.39 18.93
CA ALA A 217 -22.82 4.99 19.37
C ALA A 217 -22.54 4.03 18.20
N ALA A 218 -23.16 4.25 17.04
CA ALA A 218 -22.88 3.47 15.83
C ALA A 218 -21.41 3.59 15.38
N LEU A 219 -20.82 4.80 15.41
CA LEU A 219 -19.42 5.01 15.07
C LEU A 219 -18.47 4.27 16.02
N ALA A 220 -18.76 4.26 17.32
CA ALA A 220 -18.01 3.50 18.31
C ALA A 220 -18.14 1.98 18.09
N ALA A 221 -19.34 1.50 17.77
CA ALA A 221 -19.58 0.09 17.44
C ALA A 221 -18.83 -0.33 16.18
N ILE A 222 -18.85 0.50 15.12
CA ILE A 222 -18.08 0.28 13.88
C ILE A 222 -16.59 0.15 14.20
N HIS A 223 -16.03 1.01 15.06
CA HIS A 223 -14.62 0.91 15.45
C HIS A 223 -14.34 -0.39 16.18
N THR A 224 -15.15 -0.73 17.18
CA THR A 224 -14.97 -1.93 18.00
C THR A 224 -14.98 -3.21 17.15
N ILE A 225 -15.92 -3.33 16.22
CA ILE A 225 -16.04 -4.51 15.35
C ILE A 225 -14.94 -4.54 14.28
N SER A 226 -14.57 -3.39 13.73
CA SER A 226 -13.60 -3.30 12.64
C SER A 226 -12.15 -3.35 13.10
N GLY A 227 -11.87 -3.08 14.40
CA GLY A 227 -10.52 -2.86 14.89
C GLY A 227 -9.80 -1.68 14.22
N GLY A 228 -10.56 -0.73 13.65
CA GLY A 228 -10.01 0.43 12.93
C GLY A 228 -9.52 0.13 11.50
N PHE A 229 -9.73 -1.08 10.96
CA PHE A 229 -9.26 -1.43 9.62
C PHE A 229 -10.24 -0.94 8.54
N LEU A 230 -9.76 -0.07 7.65
CA LEU A 230 -10.55 0.64 6.64
C LEU A 230 -11.46 -0.26 5.79
N ARG A 231 -10.98 -1.45 5.41
CA ARG A 231 -11.80 -2.39 4.61
C ARG A 231 -13.01 -2.88 5.40
N THR A 232 -12.80 -3.22 6.66
CA THR A 232 -13.84 -3.70 7.56
C THR A 232 -14.80 -2.56 7.91
N ILE A 233 -14.28 -1.36 8.21
CA ILE A 233 -15.10 -0.15 8.41
C ILE A 233 -16.02 0.07 7.21
N ASN A 234 -15.48 0.07 5.99
CA ASN A 234 -16.27 0.28 4.76
C ASN A 234 -17.39 -0.76 4.60
N ASN A 235 -17.09 -2.03 4.87
CA ASN A 235 -18.08 -3.10 4.75
C ASN A 235 -19.20 -2.94 5.78
N ILE A 236 -18.85 -2.69 7.05
CA ILE A 236 -19.82 -2.51 8.13
C ILE A 236 -20.66 -1.26 7.86
N ALA A 237 -20.04 -0.11 7.61
CA ALA A 237 -20.74 1.13 7.38
C ALA A 237 -21.70 1.06 6.17
N LEU A 238 -21.29 0.39 5.08
CA LEU A 238 -22.16 0.16 3.94
C LEU A 238 -23.34 -0.75 4.27
N ALA A 239 -23.11 -1.85 4.99
CA ALA A 239 -24.16 -2.76 5.44
C ALA A 239 -25.16 -2.04 6.35
N SER A 240 -24.67 -1.21 7.28
CA SER A 240 -25.51 -0.42 8.18
C SER A 240 -26.38 0.59 7.43
N LEU A 241 -25.85 1.28 6.40
CA LEU A 241 -26.64 2.16 5.53
C LEU A 241 -27.76 1.40 4.79
N MET A 242 -27.46 0.20 4.30
CA MET A 242 -28.45 -0.64 3.63
C MET A 242 -29.54 -1.10 4.60
N TYR A 243 -29.17 -1.50 5.80
CA TYR A 243 -30.09 -1.95 6.84
C TYR A 243 -31.01 -0.82 7.32
N ALA A 244 -30.46 0.34 7.63
CA ALA A 244 -31.23 1.53 8.02
C ALA A 244 -32.22 1.96 6.93
N THR A 245 -31.81 1.86 5.65
CA THR A 245 -32.72 2.14 4.51
C THR A 245 -33.86 1.14 4.45
N ALA A 246 -33.63 -0.15 4.70
CA ALA A 246 -34.68 -1.16 4.70
C ALA A 246 -35.70 -0.92 5.86
N ARG A 247 -35.23 -0.45 6.99
CA ARG A 247 -36.05 -0.07 8.14
C ARG A 247 -36.65 1.34 8.04
N LYS A 248 -36.26 2.12 7.02
CA LYS A 248 -36.68 3.52 6.80
C LYS A 248 -36.31 4.44 7.98
N THR A 249 -35.23 4.15 8.69
CA THR A 249 -34.71 5.01 9.76
C THR A 249 -33.91 6.17 9.19
N ALA A 250 -34.01 7.35 9.81
CA ALA A 250 -33.27 8.54 9.36
C ALA A 250 -31.77 8.43 9.64
N ASN A 251 -31.40 7.72 10.68
CA ASN A 251 -30.02 7.56 11.15
C ASN A 251 -29.66 6.09 11.27
N VAL A 252 -28.37 5.81 11.28
CA VAL A 252 -27.76 4.53 11.62
C VAL A 252 -27.40 4.58 13.09
N ASP A 253 -27.92 3.65 13.89
CA ASP A 253 -27.65 3.49 15.30
C ASP A 253 -26.83 2.23 15.57
N GLU A 254 -26.52 1.95 16.85
CA GLU A 254 -25.67 0.82 17.26
C GLU A 254 -26.31 -0.57 17.07
N GLU A 255 -27.66 -0.65 16.96
CA GLU A 255 -28.40 -1.89 16.67
C GLU A 255 -28.23 -2.30 15.19
#